data_7e7f56ad6cd1bd58cb771a567d497209
#
_entry.id   7e7f56ad6cd1bd58cb771a567d497209
#
_cell.length_a   1.000
_cell.length_b   1.000
_cell.length_c   1.000
_cell.angle_alpha   90.00
_cell.angle_beta   90.00
_cell.angle_gamma   90.00
#
_symmetry.space_group_name_H-M   'P 1'
#
loop_
_entity.id
_entity.type
_entity.pdbx_description
1 polymer ?
#
loop_
_entity_poly.entity_id
_entity_poly.type
_entity_poly.pdbx_seq_one_letter_code
_entity_poly.pdbx_strand_id
1 'polypeptide(L)'
;GRIVPVDEVTPEEIRADLGGWLDDNWDPELTVAQWWALLTAAGWAAPSMPVEAGGRGWGRQQSGVVAATMAAHNVVGPPVGLGAMLAAPTIAAHGTQDQVDRLVPPILDGTVAWCQLFSEPGAGSDLAGLQTRAVRDGDEWVVTGQKVWTSGGQVAQRGMLLARTDQDAP
;
A
#
# COMPACT_ATOMS: atom_id res chain seq x y z
N GLY A 1 -16.91 16.20 -7.88
CA GLY A 1 -15.83 17.13 -7.74
C GLY A 1 -14.95 17.07 -9.00
N ARG A 2 -14.44 18.21 -9.44
CA ARG A 2 -13.58 18.32 -10.63
C ARG A 2 -12.25 17.61 -10.33
N ILE A 3 -11.86 16.61 -11.11
CA ILE A 3 -10.51 16.05 -11.06
C ILE A 3 -9.59 17.13 -11.63
N VAL A 4 -8.78 17.74 -10.76
CA VAL A 4 -7.74 18.69 -11.15
C VAL A 4 -6.54 17.86 -11.61
N PRO A 5 -5.93 18.14 -12.79
CA PRO A 5 -4.74 17.45 -13.23
C PRO A 5 -3.63 17.53 -12.18
N VAL A 6 -2.84 16.47 -12.07
CA VAL A 6 -1.79 16.29 -11.04
C VAL A 6 -0.78 17.44 -10.98
N ASP A 7 -0.53 18.08 -12.12
CA ASP A 7 0.45 19.17 -12.26
C ASP A 7 -0.10 20.56 -11.86
N GLU A 8 -1.38 20.69 -11.53
CA GLU A 8 -2.05 21.97 -11.24
C GLU A 8 -2.27 22.23 -9.73
N VAL A 9 -2.09 21.24 -8.85
CA VAL A 9 -2.32 21.42 -7.41
C VAL A 9 -1.07 21.96 -6.73
N THR A 10 -1.16 23.18 -6.20
CA THR A 10 -0.04 23.86 -5.53
C THR A 10 0.18 23.34 -4.11
N PRO A 11 1.41 23.45 -3.55
CA PRO A 11 1.69 23.13 -2.16
C PRO A 11 0.80 23.91 -1.17
N GLU A 12 0.45 25.14 -1.49
CA GLU A 12 -0.41 26.02 -0.68
C GLU A 12 -1.83 25.48 -0.61
N GLU A 13 -2.39 25.06 -1.74
CA GLU A 13 -3.72 24.45 -1.81
C GLU A 13 -3.77 23.12 -1.03
N ILE A 14 -2.72 22.29 -1.16
CA ILE A 14 -2.64 21.03 -0.39
C ILE A 14 -2.63 21.31 1.12
N ARG A 15 -1.83 22.29 1.57
CA ARG A 15 -1.75 22.65 2.99
C ARG A 15 -3.09 23.19 3.51
N ALA A 16 -3.76 24.04 2.73
CA ALA A 16 -5.05 24.60 3.12
C ALA A 16 -6.13 23.50 3.20
N ASP A 17 -6.22 22.66 2.18
CA ASP A 17 -7.21 21.60 2.08
C ASP A 17 -7.03 20.54 3.19
N LEU A 18 -5.79 20.04 3.33
CA LEU A 18 -5.49 19.07 4.37
C LEU A 18 -5.57 19.68 5.76
N GLY A 19 -5.07 20.91 5.96
CA GLY A 19 -5.12 21.59 7.26
C GLY A 19 -6.56 21.75 7.74
N GLY A 20 -7.45 22.27 6.89
CA GLY A 20 -8.87 22.39 7.22
C GLY A 20 -9.52 21.03 7.50
N TRP A 21 -9.20 20.00 6.71
CA TRP A 21 -9.70 18.65 6.97
C TRP A 21 -9.19 18.07 8.30
N LEU A 22 -7.92 18.32 8.65
CA LEU A 22 -7.33 17.88 9.91
C LEU A 22 -8.00 18.58 11.10
N ASP A 23 -8.23 19.90 11.03
CA ASP A 23 -8.90 20.67 12.08
C ASP A 23 -10.33 20.16 12.35
N ASP A 24 -11.01 19.67 11.31
CA ASP A 24 -12.40 19.17 11.42
C ASP A 24 -12.49 17.71 11.86
N ASN A 25 -11.44 16.89 11.63
CA ASN A 25 -11.54 15.42 11.77
C ASN A 25 -10.54 14.81 12.76
N TRP A 26 -9.45 15.50 13.12
CA TRP A 26 -8.50 14.98 14.09
C TRP A 26 -9.00 15.19 15.52
N ASP A 27 -9.06 14.09 16.27
CA ASP A 27 -9.35 14.09 17.70
C ASP A 27 -8.34 13.15 18.38
N PRO A 28 -7.56 13.60 19.38
CA PRO A 28 -6.60 12.76 20.10
C PRO A 28 -7.25 11.59 20.88
N GLU A 29 -8.57 11.62 21.10
CA GLU A 29 -9.30 10.52 21.72
C GLU A 29 -9.64 9.39 20.74
N LEU A 30 -9.46 9.59 19.42
CA LEU A 30 -9.63 8.54 18.42
C LEU A 30 -8.58 7.44 18.61
N THR A 31 -9.00 6.19 18.48
CA THR A 31 -8.04 5.10 18.32
C THR A 31 -7.31 5.24 16.99
N VAL A 32 -6.08 4.71 16.91
CA VAL A 32 -5.30 4.72 15.67
C VAL A 32 -6.08 4.07 14.51
N ALA A 33 -6.81 2.99 14.78
CA ALA A 33 -7.64 2.32 13.78
C ALA A 33 -8.77 3.23 13.24
N GLN A 34 -9.46 3.96 14.11
CA GLN A 34 -10.49 4.92 13.70
C GLN A 34 -9.89 6.05 12.88
N TRP A 35 -8.74 6.58 13.31
CA TRP A 35 -8.03 7.62 12.59
C TRP A 35 -7.58 7.18 11.20
N TRP A 36 -6.96 6.02 11.09
CA TRP A 36 -6.53 5.48 9.80
C TRP A 36 -7.69 5.19 8.85
N ALA A 37 -8.83 4.76 9.37
CA ALA A 37 -10.05 4.61 8.57
C ALA A 37 -10.54 5.95 8.00
N LEU A 38 -10.50 7.03 8.79
CA LEU A 38 -10.84 8.39 8.33
C LEU A 38 -9.86 8.89 7.26
N LEU A 39 -8.54 8.73 7.48
CA LEU A 39 -7.52 9.09 6.50
C LEU A 39 -7.71 8.36 5.17
N THR A 40 -8.02 7.07 5.24
CA THR A 40 -8.23 6.22 4.06
C THR A 40 -9.48 6.64 3.30
N ALA A 41 -10.60 6.81 4.00
CA ALA A 41 -11.86 7.24 3.39
C ALA A 41 -11.77 8.62 2.72
N ALA A 42 -10.94 9.52 3.26
CA ALA A 42 -10.71 10.86 2.70
C ALA A 42 -9.61 10.90 1.62
N GLY A 43 -8.93 9.77 1.32
CA GLY A 43 -7.85 9.67 0.34
C GLY A 43 -6.54 10.34 0.78
N TRP A 44 -6.35 10.57 2.09
CA TRP A 44 -5.13 11.15 2.63
C TRP A 44 -4.09 10.11 3.07
N ALA A 45 -4.49 8.85 3.22
CA ALA A 45 -3.59 7.77 3.66
C ALA A 45 -2.48 7.47 2.63
N ALA A 46 -2.78 7.53 1.34
CA ALA A 46 -1.83 7.22 0.28
C ALA A 46 -2.03 8.14 -0.94
N PRO A 47 -1.68 9.43 -0.85
CA PRO A 47 -1.97 10.42 -1.90
C PRO A 47 -1.32 10.10 -3.24
N SER A 48 -0.24 9.33 -3.28
CA SER A 48 0.42 8.89 -4.52
C SER A 48 -0.29 7.74 -5.24
N MET A 49 -1.20 7.04 -4.59
CA MET A 49 -1.97 5.99 -5.22
C MET A 49 -2.96 6.58 -6.24
N PRO A 50 -3.31 5.83 -7.31
CA PRO A 50 -4.37 6.22 -8.22
C PRO A 50 -5.69 6.51 -7.49
N VAL A 51 -6.50 7.38 -8.08
CA VAL A 51 -7.81 7.76 -7.49
C VAL A 51 -8.72 6.55 -7.34
N GLU A 52 -8.74 5.67 -8.34
CA GLU A 52 -9.48 4.40 -8.35
C GLU A 52 -8.98 3.38 -7.30
N ALA A 53 -7.80 3.62 -6.72
CA ALA A 53 -7.24 2.82 -5.63
C ALA A 53 -7.26 3.58 -4.28
N GLY A 54 -8.08 4.61 -4.16
CA GLY A 54 -8.28 5.34 -2.91
C GLY A 54 -7.22 6.42 -2.62
N GLY A 55 -6.38 6.76 -3.61
CA GLY A 55 -5.42 7.86 -3.53
C GLY A 55 -5.91 9.13 -4.21
N ARG A 56 -4.96 9.98 -4.57
CA ARG A 56 -5.22 11.26 -5.25
C ARG A 56 -4.50 11.35 -6.60
N GLY A 57 -3.72 10.34 -6.98
CA GLY A 57 -2.91 10.31 -8.19
C GLY A 57 -1.76 11.32 -8.16
N TRP A 58 -1.33 11.75 -6.99
CA TRP A 58 -0.33 12.80 -6.83
C TRP A 58 1.10 12.26 -6.90
N GLY A 59 2.02 13.14 -7.32
CA GLY A 59 3.43 12.82 -7.38
C GLY A 59 4.15 12.88 -6.03
N ARG A 60 5.45 12.61 -6.05
CA ARG A 60 6.30 12.62 -4.86
C ARG A 60 6.30 13.97 -4.14
N GLN A 61 6.31 15.08 -4.89
CA GLN A 61 6.35 16.41 -4.32
C GLN A 61 5.08 16.70 -3.50
N GLN A 62 3.91 16.46 -4.06
CA GLN A 62 2.62 16.66 -3.40
C GLN A 62 2.47 15.74 -2.18
N SER A 63 2.87 14.47 -2.32
CA SER A 63 2.88 13.51 -1.20
C SER A 63 3.80 13.98 -0.06
N GLY A 64 4.93 14.61 -0.38
CA GLY A 64 5.82 15.23 0.60
C GLY A 64 5.15 16.39 1.35
N VAL A 65 4.36 17.21 0.66
CA VAL A 65 3.59 18.31 1.28
C VAL A 65 2.54 17.74 2.24
N VAL A 66 1.85 16.67 1.86
CA VAL A 66 0.88 15.98 2.74
C VAL A 66 1.57 15.50 4.02
N ALA A 67 2.69 14.79 3.90
CA ALA A 67 3.43 14.29 5.06
C ALA A 67 3.93 15.44 5.98
N ALA A 68 4.45 16.51 5.40
CA ALA A 68 4.91 17.68 6.14
C ALA A 68 3.75 18.41 6.84
N THR A 69 2.58 18.50 6.22
CA THR A 69 1.39 19.12 6.81
C THR A 69 0.87 18.31 7.99
N MET A 70 0.77 16.98 7.86
CA MET A 70 0.40 16.09 8.98
C MET A 70 1.37 16.23 10.15
N ALA A 71 2.68 16.25 9.87
CA ALA A 71 3.71 16.42 10.91
C ALA A 71 3.58 17.79 11.62
N ALA A 72 3.30 18.86 10.89
CA ALA A 72 3.10 20.20 11.47
C ALA A 72 1.86 20.28 12.39
N HIS A 73 0.82 19.47 12.11
CA HIS A 73 -0.38 19.37 12.96
C HIS A 73 -0.21 18.35 14.11
N ASN A 74 0.96 17.70 14.24
CA ASN A 74 1.22 16.67 15.26
C ASN A 74 0.20 15.52 15.26
N VAL A 75 -0.32 15.16 14.11
CA VAL A 75 -1.23 14.04 13.96
C VAL A 75 -0.49 12.74 13.63
N VAL A 76 -1.09 11.62 13.97
CA VAL A 76 -0.55 10.30 13.61
C VAL A 76 -0.61 10.13 12.10
N GLY A 77 0.52 9.81 11.46
CA GLY A 77 0.57 9.52 10.02
C GLY A 77 -0.16 8.22 9.65
N PRO A 78 -0.35 7.96 8.35
CA PRO A 78 -0.98 6.74 7.85
C PRO A 78 -0.15 5.49 8.19
N PRO A 79 -0.75 4.28 8.09
CA PRO A 79 -0.01 3.04 8.29
C PRO A 79 1.17 2.93 7.32
N VAL A 80 2.28 2.42 7.83
CA VAL A 80 3.49 2.16 7.06
C VAL A 80 3.79 0.66 7.07
N GLY A 81 4.60 0.19 6.12
CA GLY A 81 5.03 -1.20 6.04
C GLY A 81 4.87 -1.79 4.65
N LEU A 82 5.14 -3.08 4.53
CA LEU A 82 5.20 -3.78 3.23
C LEU A 82 3.86 -3.77 2.48
N GLY A 83 2.74 -3.74 3.19
CA GLY A 83 1.42 -3.57 2.59
C GLY A 83 1.33 -2.25 1.80
N ALA A 84 1.54 -1.13 2.47
CA ALA A 84 1.44 0.20 1.87
C ALA A 84 2.56 0.51 0.86
N MET A 85 3.79 0.04 1.13
CA MET A 85 4.97 0.34 0.31
C MET A 85 5.08 -0.54 -0.94
N LEU A 86 4.57 -1.76 -0.90
CA LEU A 86 4.79 -2.76 -1.95
C LEU A 86 3.49 -3.37 -2.46
N ALA A 87 2.65 -3.96 -1.58
CA ALA A 87 1.47 -4.69 -2.02
C ALA A 87 0.41 -3.77 -2.64
N ALA A 88 0.04 -2.67 -1.98
CA ALA A 88 -0.98 -1.75 -2.49
C ALA A 88 -0.63 -1.16 -3.85
N PRO A 89 0.59 -0.59 -4.08
CA PRO A 89 0.97 -0.10 -5.40
C PRO A 89 0.99 -1.19 -6.48
N THR A 90 1.45 -2.41 -6.14
CA THR A 90 1.47 -3.52 -7.09
C THR A 90 0.07 -3.97 -7.47
N ILE A 91 -0.84 -4.08 -6.49
CA ILE A 91 -2.25 -4.43 -6.74
C ILE A 91 -2.92 -3.34 -7.60
N ALA A 92 -2.68 -2.06 -7.30
CA ALA A 92 -3.22 -0.96 -8.08
C ALA A 92 -2.72 -0.95 -9.53
N ALA A 93 -1.46 -1.34 -9.77
CA ALA A 93 -0.87 -1.34 -11.11
C ALA A 93 -1.22 -2.57 -11.95
N HIS A 94 -1.47 -3.73 -11.33
CA HIS A 94 -1.56 -5.02 -12.03
C HIS A 94 -2.80 -5.83 -11.68
N GLY A 95 -3.54 -5.48 -10.63
CA GLY A 95 -4.75 -6.16 -10.22
C GLY A 95 -5.95 -5.77 -11.08
N THR A 96 -7.00 -6.59 -11.00
CA THR A 96 -8.33 -6.21 -11.50
C THR A 96 -8.95 -5.17 -10.56
N GLN A 97 -9.96 -4.41 -11.01
CA GLN A 97 -10.65 -3.46 -10.15
C GLN A 97 -11.26 -4.14 -8.91
N ASP A 98 -11.84 -5.33 -9.05
CA ASP A 98 -12.32 -6.12 -7.90
C ASP A 98 -11.20 -6.40 -6.87
N GLN A 99 -10.00 -6.71 -7.35
CA GLN A 99 -8.85 -6.92 -6.47
C GLN A 99 -8.42 -5.62 -5.78
N VAL A 100 -8.41 -4.50 -6.51
CA VAL A 100 -8.11 -3.17 -5.95
C VAL A 100 -9.12 -2.83 -4.87
N ASP A 101 -10.41 -2.89 -5.16
CA ASP A 101 -11.50 -2.51 -4.25
C ASP A 101 -11.50 -3.36 -2.95
N ARG A 102 -11.14 -4.63 -3.06
CA ARG A 102 -11.17 -5.57 -1.96
C ARG A 102 -9.88 -5.60 -1.13
N LEU A 103 -8.72 -5.40 -1.75
CA LEU A 103 -7.43 -5.63 -1.10
C LEU A 103 -6.71 -4.35 -0.69
N VAL A 104 -6.89 -3.25 -1.41
CA VAL A 104 -6.14 -2.01 -1.14
C VAL A 104 -6.67 -1.27 0.10
N PRO A 105 -7.98 -1.02 0.28
CA PRO A 105 -8.46 -0.29 1.44
C PRO A 105 -8.01 -0.87 2.80
N PRO A 106 -8.08 -2.21 3.04
CA PRO A 106 -7.59 -2.80 4.28
C PRO A 106 -6.08 -2.66 4.52
N ILE A 107 -5.29 -2.39 3.48
CA ILE A 107 -3.88 -2.04 3.62
C ILE A 107 -3.73 -0.60 4.09
N LEU A 108 -4.48 0.32 3.47
CA LEU A 108 -4.39 1.76 3.71
C LEU A 108 -4.95 2.17 5.07
N ASP A 109 -5.92 1.44 5.62
CA ASP A 109 -6.47 1.65 6.96
C ASP A 109 -5.78 0.80 8.05
N GLY A 110 -4.80 -0.03 7.66
CA GLY A 110 -4.00 -0.82 8.59
C GLY A 110 -4.70 -2.05 9.18
N THR A 111 -5.90 -2.41 8.71
CA THR A 111 -6.64 -3.59 9.23
C THR A 111 -6.05 -4.92 8.79
N VAL A 112 -5.30 -4.94 7.67
CA VAL A 112 -4.64 -6.15 7.15
C VAL A 112 -3.14 -5.91 6.98
N ALA A 113 -2.35 -6.62 7.76
CA ALA A 113 -0.89 -6.61 7.64
C ALA A 113 -0.41 -7.56 6.54
N TRP A 114 0.61 -7.13 5.81
CA TRP A 114 1.23 -7.88 4.73
C TRP A 114 2.70 -8.16 5.03
N CYS A 115 3.18 -9.33 4.64
CA CYS A 115 4.60 -9.67 4.62
C CYS A 115 5.10 -9.86 3.19
N GLN A 116 6.43 -9.97 3.06
CA GLN A 116 7.13 -10.18 1.80
C GLN A 116 7.70 -11.60 1.76
N LEU A 117 7.26 -12.40 0.81
CA LEU A 117 7.65 -13.79 0.61
C LEU A 117 8.56 -13.89 -0.62
N PHE A 118 9.78 -13.34 -0.54
CA PHE A 118 10.72 -13.24 -1.65
C PHE A 118 11.91 -14.18 -1.46
N SER A 119 12.70 -13.99 -0.41
CA SER A 119 13.95 -14.70 -0.18
C SER A 119 13.74 -16.19 0.08
N GLU A 120 14.69 -16.99 -0.39
CA GLU A 120 14.75 -18.44 -0.20
C GLU A 120 16.11 -18.84 0.43
N PRO A 121 16.26 -20.05 0.97
CA PRO A 121 17.55 -20.49 1.51
C PRO A 121 18.72 -20.37 0.52
N GLY A 122 18.45 -20.55 -0.77
CA GLY A 122 19.44 -20.44 -1.86
C GLY A 122 19.36 -19.17 -2.70
N ALA A 123 18.40 -18.26 -2.44
CA ALA A 123 18.16 -17.07 -3.24
C ALA A 123 17.81 -15.87 -2.36
N GLY A 124 18.79 -15.04 -2.07
CA GLY A 124 18.63 -13.79 -1.31
C GLY A 124 18.90 -12.59 -2.21
N SER A 125 20.14 -12.08 -2.22
CA SER A 125 20.54 -10.96 -3.08
C SER A 125 20.40 -11.27 -4.57
N ASP A 126 20.66 -12.51 -4.96
CA ASP A 126 20.33 -13.04 -6.29
C ASP A 126 18.91 -13.62 -6.29
N LEU A 127 17.93 -12.74 -6.38
CA LEU A 127 16.53 -13.12 -6.35
C LEU A 127 16.07 -13.84 -7.64
N ALA A 128 16.79 -13.65 -8.76
CA ALA A 128 16.52 -14.36 -10.01
C ALA A 128 16.73 -15.87 -9.87
N GLY A 129 17.55 -16.30 -8.90
CA GLY A 129 17.79 -17.73 -8.59
C GLY A 129 16.69 -18.41 -7.78
N LEU A 130 15.54 -17.75 -7.52
CA LEU A 130 14.44 -18.34 -6.73
C LEU A 130 13.90 -19.64 -7.35
N GLN A 131 13.53 -20.59 -6.50
CA GLN A 131 13.08 -21.93 -6.90
C GLN A 131 11.59 -22.19 -6.58
N THR A 132 10.93 -21.34 -5.78
CA THR A 132 9.49 -21.48 -5.51
C THR A 132 8.72 -21.46 -6.82
N ARG A 133 7.85 -22.45 -7.01
CA ARG A 133 7.05 -22.64 -8.22
C ARG A 133 5.58 -22.39 -7.92
N ALA A 134 4.88 -21.81 -8.87
CA ALA A 134 3.43 -21.72 -8.89
C ALA A 134 2.90 -22.35 -10.19
N VAL A 135 2.14 -23.41 -10.07
CA VAL A 135 1.55 -24.13 -11.21
C VAL A 135 0.04 -23.95 -11.16
N ARG A 136 -0.55 -23.60 -12.30
CA ARG A 136 -1.99 -23.42 -12.37
C ARG A 136 -2.72 -24.75 -12.35
N ASP A 137 -3.74 -24.88 -11.49
CA ASP A 137 -4.62 -26.03 -11.40
C ASP A 137 -6.07 -25.50 -11.40
N GLY A 138 -6.72 -25.54 -12.55
CA GLY A 138 -8.04 -24.92 -12.74
C GLY A 138 -8.03 -23.42 -12.48
N ASP A 139 -8.77 -22.97 -11.48
CA ASP A 139 -8.86 -21.57 -11.07
C ASP A 139 -7.90 -21.21 -9.91
N GLU A 140 -7.11 -22.17 -9.44
CA GLU A 140 -6.18 -22.00 -8.34
C GLU A 140 -4.71 -22.08 -8.80
N TRP A 141 -3.80 -21.69 -7.90
CA TRP A 141 -2.38 -21.87 -8.04
C TRP A 141 -1.84 -22.81 -6.97
N VAL A 142 -1.20 -23.89 -7.38
CA VAL A 142 -0.47 -24.78 -6.48
C VAL A 142 0.95 -24.25 -6.34
N VAL A 143 1.28 -23.79 -5.11
CA VAL A 143 2.60 -23.22 -4.80
C VAL A 143 3.45 -24.24 -4.05
N THR A 144 4.69 -24.45 -4.53
CA THR A 144 5.66 -25.34 -3.89
C THR A 144 7.00 -24.61 -3.76
N GLY A 145 7.49 -24.49 -2.53
CA GLY A 145 8.76 -23.84 -2.23
C GLY A 145 8.91 -23.51 -0.76
N GLN A 146 10.01 -22.82 -0.43
CA GLN A 146 10.29 -22.35 0.93
C GLN A 146 10.77 -20.90 0.88
N LYS A 147 10.13 -20.04 1.67
CA LYS A 147 10.55 -18.64 1.87
C LYS A 147 11.13 -18.47 3.27
N VAL A 148 12.15 -17.61 3.37
CA VAL A 148 12.86 -17.31 4.62
C VAL A 148 13.00 -15.81 4.83
N TRP A 149 13.40 -15.40 6.04
CA TRP A 149 13.62 -14.00 6.41
C TRP A 149 12.38 -13.11 6.24
N THR A 150 11.20 -13.68 6.45
CA THR A 150 9.93 -13.01 6.28
C THR A 150 9.62 -12.15 7.50
N SER A 151 10.07 -10.88 7.47
CA SER A 151 9.80 -9.92 8.53
C SER A 151 8.29 -9.71 8.69
N GLY A 152 7.81 -9.83 9.95
CA GLY A 152 6.38 -9.68 10.26
C GLY A 152 5.50 -10.86 9.82
N GLY A 153 6.08 -11.94 9.29
CA GLY A 153 5.31 -13.10 8.81
C GLY A 153 4.44 -13.76 9.90
N GLN A 154 4.84 -13.66 11.16
CA GLN A 154 4.09 -14.21 12.30
C GLN A 154 2.79 -13.45 12.63
N VAL A 155 2.64 -12.21 12.15
CA VAL A 155 1.46 -11.35 12.39
C VAL A 155 0.73 -10.96 11.11
N ALA A 156 1.35 -11.19 9.95
CA ALA A 156 0.75 -10.86 8.67
C ALA A 156 -0.40 -11.82 8.33
N GLN A 157 -1.50 -11.28 7.84
CA GLN A 157 -2.64 -12.07 7.34
C GLN A 157 -2.48 -12.37 5.84
N ARG A 158 -1.61 -11.64 5.14
CA ARG A 158 -1.37 -11.79 3.71
C ARG A 158 0.11 -11.66 3.39
N GLY A 159 0.51 -12.23 2.25
CA GLY A 159 1.89 -12.15 1.79
C GLY A 159 1.97 -11.85 0.30
N MET A 160 2.97 -11.06 -0.07
CA MET A 160 3.33 -10.85 -1.45
C MET A 160 4.40 -11.87 -1.84
N LEU A 161 4.02 -12.80 -2.70
CA LEU A 161 4.84 -13.95 -3.07
C LEU A 161 5.48 -13.72 -4.45
N LEU A 162 6.78 -13.98 -4.54
CA LEU A 162 7.46 -14.22 -5.81
C LEU A 162 7.63 -15.73 -6.03
N ALA A 163 7.13 -16.21 -7.17
CA ALA A 163 7.24 -17.59 -7.60
C ALA A 163 7.40 -17.67 -9.12
N ARG A 164 8.05 -18.73 -9.61
CA ARG A 164 8.13 -19.01 -11.04
C ARG A 164 6.81 -19.62 -11.51
N THR A 165 6.22 -19.04 -12.52
CA THR A 165 5.08 -19.60 -13.25
C THR A 165 5.51 -20.29 -14.55
N ASP A 166 6.70 -19.96 -15.04
CA ASP A 166 7.38 -20.63 -16.15
C ASP A 166 8.75 -21.13 -15.63
N GLN A 167 8.96 -22.44 -15.72
CA GLN A 167 10.18 -23.10 -15.23
C GLN A 167 11.37 -22.93 -16.18
N ASP A 168 11.10 -22.66 -17.45
CA ASP A 168 12.10 -22.52 -18.50
C ASP A 168 12.49 -21.03 -18.73
N ALA A 169 11.82 -20.10 -18.10
CA ALA A 169 12.17 -18.69 -18.15
C ALA A 169 13.51 -18.44 -17.44
N PRO A 170 14.38 -17.59 -18.03
CA PRO A 170 15.70 -17.27 -17.47
C PRO A 170 15.63 -16.54 -16.13
#